data_ade6ba4b5bbf74fc735e31b0876f49e7
#
_entry.id   ade6ba4b5bbf74fc735e31b0876f49e7
#
_cell.length_a   1.000
_cell.length_b   1.000
_cell.length_c   1.000
_cell.angle_alpha   90.00
_cell.angle_beta   90.00
_cell.angle_gamma   90.00
#
_symmetry.space_group_name_H-M   'P 1'
#
loop_
_entity.id
_entity.type
_entity.pdbx_description
1 polymer ?
#
loop_
_entity_poly.entity_id
_entity_poly.type
_entity_poly.pdbx_seq_one_letter_code
_entity_poly.pdbx_strand_id
1 'polypeptide(L)'
;MPFLTKGEISTAADLFRKKYWNDTIPVDIEKIISVNLRMDIVFKPGLFKLFNIDAYITSSWQQICVDYDLFEADKNNNRLRFSYAHEIGHLVLHKNLYEQFGISDADDFNRFYDEVPGDQYHFMETQAHIFANFLLIPRSQLYEIRKKVIDQFISANQIEIAEIDPKILNQYLAGPISKYFGVSPTPIEIALLDLNK
;
A
#
# COMPACT_ATOMS: atom_id res chain seq x y z
N MET A 1 -14.55 -16.00 3.64
CA MET A 1 -13.42 -15.48 2.84
C MET A 1 -12.22 -16.39 3.05
N PRO A 2 -11.44 -16.78 2.02
CA PRO A 2 -10.25 -17.62 2.21
C PRO A 2 -9.17 -16.84 2.97
N PHE A 3 -8.54 -17.51 3.91
CA PHE A 3 -7.33 -17.00 4.56
C PHE A 3 -6.16 -17.12 3.58
N LEU A 4 -5.59 -15.97 3.18
CA LEU A 4 -4.41 -15.93 2.33
C LEU A 4 -3.15 -15.77 3.20
N THR A 5 -2.16 -16.58 2.95
CA THR A 5 -0.83 -16.43 3.55
C THR A 5 -0.11 -15.21 2.99
N LYS A 6 0.83 -14.68 3.74
CA LYS A 6 1.67 -13.56 3.29
C LYS A 6 2.41 -13.87 1.98
N GLY A 7 2.84 -15.13 1.77
CA GLY A 7 3.49 -15.58 0.53
C GLY A 7 2.56 -15.55 -0.67
N GLU A 8 1.30 -15.96 -0.51
CA GLU A 8 0.29 -15.88 -1.58
C GLU A 8 -0.02 -14.43 -1.95
N ILE A 9 -0.15 -13.54 -0.95
CA ILE A 9 -0.36 -12.11 -1.17
C ILE A 9 0.84 -11.47 -1.87
N SER A 10 2.07 -11.80 -1.46
CA SER A 10 3.29 -11.35 -2.12
C SER A 10 3.33 -11.76 -3.58
N THR A 11 3.01 -13.03 -3.86
CA THR A 11 2.94 -13.57 -5.22
C THR A 11 1.91 -12.83 -6.05
N ALA A 12 0.72 -12.56 -5.50
CA ALA A 12 -0.33 -11.82 -6.18
C ALA A 12 0.11 -10.38 -6.51
N ALA A 13 0.78 -9.70 -5.58
CA ALA A 13 1.31 -8.35 -5.79
C ALA A 13 2.40 -8.33 -6.87
N ASP A 14 3.30 -9.31 -6.89
CA ASP A 14 4.36 -9.43 -7.89
C ASP A 14 3.79 -9.73 -9.29
N LEU A 15 2.81 -10.62 -9.39
CA LEU A 15 2.11 -10.91 -10.66
C LEU A 15 1.37 -9.68 -11.17
N PHE A 16 0.70 -8.96 -10.30
CA PHE A 16 0.01 -7.71 -10.65
C PHE A 16 1.00 -6.66 -11.16
N ARG A 17 2.12 -6.44 -10.45
CA ARG A 17 3.16 -5.50 -10.85
C ARG A 17 3.76 -5.87 -12.20
N LYS A 18 4.13 -7.13 -12.42
CA LYS A 18 4.66 -7.60 -13.71
C LYS A 18 3.68 -7.40 -14.88
N LYS A 19 2.38 -7.49 -14.62
CA LYS A 19 1.35 -7.31 -15.64
C LYS A 19 1.12 -5.84 -16.01
N TYR A 20 1.12 -4.94 -15.01
CA TYR A 20 0.67 -3.56 -15.20
C TYR A 20 1.78 -2.51 -15.03
N TRP A 21 2.94 -2.92 -14.58
CA TRP A 21 4.12 -2.08 -14.39
C TRP A 21 5.38 -2.85 -14.85
N ASN A 22 6.53 -2.39 -14.39
CA ASN A 22 7.84 -2.99 -14.62
C ASN A 22 8.64 -3.01 -13.30
N ASP A 23 9.95 -3.15 -13.39
CA ASP A 23 10.83 -3.16 -12.21
C ASP A 23 11.32 -1.76 -11.79
N THR A 24 10.79 -0.67 -12.37
CA THR A 24 11.17 0.69 -11.95
C THR A 24 10.48 1.10 -10.64
N ILE A 25 11.20 1.84 -9.81
CA ILE A 25 10.69 2.49 -8.61
C ILE A 25 10.88 4.00 -8.70
N PRO A 26 9.96 4.77 -8.10
CA PRO A 26 8.72 4.34 -7.45
C PRO A 26 7.71 3.77 -8.45
N VAL A 27 6.91 2.80 -8.01
CA VAL A 27 5.77 2.27 -8.79
C VAL A 27 4.75 3.39 -8.99
N ASP A 28 4.43 3.74 -10.23
CA ASP A 28 3.43 4.77 -10.53
C ASP A 28 2.02 4.18 -10.48
N ILE A 29 1.46 4.13 -9.26
CA ILE A 29 0.16 3.53 -9.00
C ILE A 29 -0.99 4.30 -9.67
N GLU A 30 -0.87 5.62 -9.80
CA GLU A 30 -1.88 6.46 -10.46
C GLU A 30 -1.96 6.14 -11.95
N LYS A 31 -0.80 5.96 -12.59
CA LYS A 31 -0.74 5.52 -13.98
C LYS A 31 -1.29 4.11 -14.16
N ILE A 32 -1.04 3.21 -13.23
CA ILE A 32 -1.64 1.87 -13.25
C ILE A 32 -3.16 1.99 -13.22
N ILE A 33 -3.72 2.78 -12.32
CA ILE A 33 -5.16 2.97 -12.16
C ILE A 33 -5.76 3.60 -13.43
N SER A 34 -5.26 4.78 -13.81
CA SER A 34 -5.90 5.58 -14.85
C SER A 34 -5.66 5.06 -16.27
N VAL A 35 -4.46 4.55 -16.56
CA VAL A 35 -4.07 4.14 -17.93
C VAL A 35 -4.22 2.64 -18.14
N ASN A 36 -3.68 1.82 -17.22
CA ASN A 36 -3.66 0.38 -17.43
C ASN A 36 -4.99 -0.30 -17.06
N LEU A 37 -5.60 0.13 -15.96
CA LEU A 37 -6.90 -0.40 -15.50
C LEU A 37 -8.07 0.40 -16.05
N ARG A 38 -7.84 1.63 -16.55
CA ARG A 38 -8.87 2.56 -17.05
C ARG A 38 -9.93 2.85 -16.01
N MET A 39 -9.51 3.04 -14.79
CA MET A 39 -10.36 3.42 -13.66
C MET A 39 -10.24 4.92 -13.40
N ASP A 40 -11.34 5.53 -13.00
CA ASP A 40 -11.37 6.94 -12.60
C ASP A 40 -10.97 7.10 -11.13
N ILE A 41 -10.20 8.14 -10.83
CA ILE A 41 -9.97 8.61 -9.46
C ILE A 41 -10.94 9.76 -9.22
N VAL A 42 -11.88 9.56 -8.28
CA VAL A 42 -12.96 10.50 -7.99
C VAL A 42 -12.75 11.11 -6.61
N PHE A 43 -12.62 12.43 -6.55
CA PHE A 43 -12.46 13.13 -5.29
C PHE A 43 -13.83 13.41 -4.65
N LYS A 44 -13.98 12.99 -3.39
CA LYS A 44 -15.19 13.14 -2.58
C LYS A 44 -14.89 13.97 -1.33
N PRO A 45 -15.54 15.10 -1.10
CA PRO A 45 -15.30 15.88 0.10
C PRO A 45 -15.87 15.18 1.33
N GLY A 46 -15.10 15.19 2.42
CA GLY A 46 -15.57 14.78 3.73
C GLY A 46 -15.65 13.27 3.97
N LEU A 47 -15.08 12.39 3.14
CA LEU A 47 -15.07 10.95 3.39
C LEU A 47 -14.40 10.62 4.72
N PHE A 48 -13.24 11.20 4.97
CA PHE A 48 -12.52 10.99 6.23
C PHE A 48 -13.28 11.56 7.42
N LYS A 49 -13.83 12.76 7.27
CA LYS A 49 -14.53 13.44 8.36
C LYS A 49 -15.85 12.75 8.76
N LEU A 50 -16.59 12.21 7.81
CA LEU A 50 -17.92 11.63 8.03
C LEU A 50 -17.86 10.13 8.31
N PHE A 51 -16.95 9.43 7.65
CA PHE A 51 -16.91 7.96 7.63
C PHE A 51 -15.57 7.37 8.09
N ASN A 52 -14.56 8.21 8.37
CA ASN A 52 -13.18 7.78 8.68
C ASN A 52 -12.55 6.93 7.54
N ILE A 53 -12.88 7.28 6.29
CA ILE A 53 -12.42 6.56 5.09
C ILE A 53 -11.47 7.47 4.31
N ASP A 54 -10.26 7.01 4.02
CA ASP A 54 -9.30 7.71 3.16
C ASP A 54 -9.65 7.54 1.67
N ALA A 55 -10.00 6.32 1.30
CA ALA A 55 -10.41 5.93 -0.03
C ALA A 55 -11.26 4.66 0.01
N TYR A 56 -12.01 4.40 -1.06
CA TYR A 56 -12.66 3.12 -1.30
C TYR A 56 -12.78 2.86 -2.81
N ILE A 57 -12.79 1.58 -3.19
CA ILE A 57 -13.01 1.15 -4.57
C ILE A 57 -14.46 0.72 -4.75
N THR A 58 -15.08 1.08 -5.88
CA THR A 58 -16.43 0.63 -6.20
C THR A 58 -16.45 -0.82 -6.68
N SER A 59 -17.54 -1.54 -6.41
CA SER A 59 -17.72 -2.94 -6.86
C SER A 59 -17.88 -3.08 -8.37
N SER A 60 -18.14 -1.97 -9.08
CA SER A 60 -18.08 -1.93 -10.55
C SER A 60 -16.65 -1.97 -11.10
N TRP A 61 -15.65 -1.78 -10.23
CA TRP A 61 -14.22 -1.73 -10.58
C TRP A 61 -13.87 -0.63 -11.59
N GLN A 62 -14.67 0.44 -11.60
CA GLN A 62 -14.46 1.56 -12.50
C GLN A 62 -13.93 2.80 -11.81
N GLN A 63 -14.08 2.90 -10.48
CA GLN A 63 -13.72 4.09 -9.73
C GLN A 63 -13.03 3.77 -8.41
N ILE A 64 -12.03 4.59 -8.06
CA ILE A 64 -11.52 4.73 -6.71
C ILE A 64 -11.92 6.11 -6.22
N CYS A 65 -12.77 6.15 -5.18
CA CYS A 65 -13.19 7.38 -4.53
C CYS A 65 -12.20 7.71 -3.41
N VAL A 66 -11.79 8.97 -3.31
CA VAL A 66 -10.73 9.45 -2.41
C VAL A 66 -11.20 10.68 -1.67
N ASP A 67 -10.84 10.80 -0.40
CA ASP A 67 -11.10 12.01 0.37
C ASP A 67 -10.38 13.22 -0.24
N TYR A 68 -11.15 14.29 -0.52
CA TYR A 68 -10.62 15.50 -1.15
C TYR A 68 -9.68 16.25 -0.18
N ASP A 69 -10.02 16.32 1.10
CA ASP A 69 -9.22 17.06 2.09
C ASP A 69 -7.87 16.36 2.31
N LEU A 70 -7.86 15.03 2.26
CA LEU A 70 -6.63 14.25 2.31
C LEU A 70 -5.74 14.50 1.09
N PHE A 71 -6.33 14.58 -0.11
CA PHE A 71 -5.60 14.90 -1.33
C PHE A 71 -4.94 16.29 -1.27
N GLU A 72 -5.68 17.30 -0.81
CA GLU A 72 -5.15 18.65 -0.65
C GLU A 72 -4.06 18.74 0.45
N ALA A 73 -4.18 17.94 1.53
CA ALA A 73 -3.25 17.96 2.65
C ALA A 73 -1.97 17.16 2.41
N ASP A 74 -2.02 16.10 1.61
CA ASP A 74 -0.86 15.22 1.34
C ASP A 74 0.00 15.76 0.20
N LYS A 75 0.73 16.84 0.50
CA LYS A 75 1.65 17.48 -0.46
C LYS A 75 2.69 16.54 -1.07
N ASN A 76 2.98 15.42 -0.43
CA ASN A 76 3.93 14.41 -0.91
C ASN A 76 3.23 13.20 -1.54
N ASN A 77 1.90 13.15 -1.53
CA ASN A 77 1.07 12.06 -2.05
C ASN A 77 1.42 10.63 -1.54
N ASN A 78 2.29 10.50 -0.55
CA ASN A 78 2.78 9.19 -0.08
C ASN A 78 1.67 8.36 0.58
N ARG A 79 0.78 9.02 1.35
CA ARG A 79 -0.36 8.36 1.99
C ARG A 79 -1.37 7.92 0.95
N LEU A 80 -1.72 8.81 0.02
CA LEU A 80 -2.65 8.51 -1.06
C LEU A 80 -2.17 7.37 -1.95
N ARG A 81 -0.89 7.39 -2.32
CA ARG A 81 -0.29 6.29 -3.10
C ARG A 81 -0.47 4.95 -2.41
N PHE A 82 -0.30 4.92 -1.09
CA PHE A 82 -0.50 3.71 -0.32
C PHE A 82 -1.99 3.32 -0.27
N SER A 83 -2.89 4.28 -0.09
CA SER A 83 -4.35 4.05 -0.14
C SER A 83 -4.78 3.52 -1.52
N TYR A 84 -4.29 4.09 -2.61
CA TYR A 84 -4.55 3.55 -3.95
C TYR A 84 -4.10 2.09 -4.11
N ALA A 85 -2.89 1.78 -3.66
CA ALA A 85 -2.38 0.41 -3.72
C ALA A 85 -3.17 -0.55 -2.82
N HIS A 86 -3.71 -0.06 -1.70
CA HIS A 86 -4.61 -0.78 -0.81
C HIS A 86 -5.93 -1.12 -1.52
N GLU A 87 -6.55 -0.14 -2.19
CA GLU A 87 -7.79 -0.36 -2.96
C GLU A 87 -7.57 -1.36 -4.12
N ILE A 88 -6.42 -1.32 -4.77
CA ILE A 88 -6.04 -2.35 -5.74
C ILE A 88 -5.88 -3.72 -5.07
N GLY A 89 -5.45 -3.77 -3.82
CA GLY A 89 -5.45 -5.01 -3.02
C GLY A 89 -6.85 -5.63 -2.92
N HIS A 90 -7.88 -4.83 -2.69
CA HIS A 90 -9.26 -5.30 -2.68
C HIS A 90 -9.70 -5.80 -4.06
N LEU A 91 -9.37 -5.10 -5.13
CA LEU A 91 -9.65 -5.57 -6.50
C LEU A 91 -9.05 -6.95 -6.78
N VAL A 92 -7.81 -7.19 -6.33
CA VAL A 92 -7.07 -8.42 -6.65
C VAL A 92 -7.47 -9.58 -5.74
N LEU A 93 -7.67 -9.32 -4.44
CA LEU A 93 -7.83 -10.36 -3.43
C LEU A 93 -9.29 -10.60 -3.01
N HIS A 94 -10.15 -9.58 -3.08
CA HIS A 94 -11.47 -9.59 -2.44
C HIS A 94 -12.63 -9.36 -3.41
N LYS A 95 -12.39 -9.52 -4.71
CA LYS A 95 -13.34 -9.20 -5.77
C LYS A 95 -14.74 -9.76 -5.53
N ASN A 96 -14.84 -11.05 -5.24
CA ASN A 96 -16.14 -11.73 -5.05
C ASN A 96 -16.92 -11.15 -3.87
N LEU A 97 -16.25 -10.73 -2.81
CA LEU A 97 -16.89 -10.15 -1.64
C LEU A 97 -17.47 -8.77 -1.98
N TYR A 98 -16.69 -7.90 -2.61
CA TYR A 98 -17.14 -6.58 -3.03
C TYR A 98 -18.34 -6.64 -3.99
N GLU A 99 -18.34 -7.58 -4.94
CA GLU A 99 -19.43 -7.78 -5.89
C GLU A 99 -20.73 -8.21 -5.21
N GLN A 100 -20.67 -8.96 -4.12
CA GLN A 100 -21.86 -9.37 -3.34
C GLN A 100 -22.54 -8.19 -2.64
N PHE A 101 -21.75 -7.20 -2.18
CA PHE A 101 -22.29 -6.04 -1.46
C PHE A 101 -22.70 -4.87 -2.37
N GLY A 102 -22.25 -4.86 -3.62
CA GLY A 102 -22.66 -3.85 -4.60
C GLY A 102 -22.25 -2.41 -4.24
N ILE A 103 -21.04 -2.22 -3.71
CA ILE A 103 -20.53 -0.92 -3.22
C ILE A 103 -20.47 0.07 -4.38
N SER A 104 -21.27 1.13 -4.35
CA SER A 104 -21.32 2.18 -5.34
C SER A 104 -20.99 3.58 -4.78
N ASP A 105 -21.22 3.78 -3.49
CA ASP A 105 -20.98 5.05 -2.79
C ASP A 105 -20.49 4.82 -1.35
N ALA A 106 -20.30 5.89 -0.59
CA ALA A 106 -19.79 5.84 0.78
C ALA A 106 -20.79 5.22 1.76
N ASP A 107 -22.10 5.38 1.53
CA ASP A 107 -23.13 4.78 2.39
C ASP A 107 -23.18 3.26 2.20
N ASP A 108 -23.03 2.78 0.96
CA ASP A 108 -22.88 1.36 0.66
C ASP A 108 -21.62 0.77 1.30
N PHE A 109 -20.51 1.50 1.26
CA PHE A 109 -19.26 1.09 1.91
C PHE A 109 -19.42 1.02 3.43
N ASN A 110 -20.11 1.99 4.04
CA ASN A 110 -20.35 2.00 5.48
C ASN A 110 -21.29 0.83 5.88
N ARG A 111 -22.33 0.55 5.08
CA ARG A 111 -23.17 -0.65 5.27
C ARG A 111 -22.36 -1.94 5.16
N PHE A 112 -21.46 -2.04 4.18
CA PHE A 112 -20.54 -3.17 4.04
C PHE A 112 -19.68 -3.36 5.30
N TYR A 113 -19.14 -2.26 5.85
CA TYR A 113 -18.38 -2.27 7.09
C TYR A 113 -19.19 -2.81 8.28
N ASP A 114 -20.46 -2.40 8.39
CA ASP A 114 -21.34 -2.81 9.49
C ASP A 114 -21.83 -4.27 9.36
N GLU A 115 -22.05 -4.77 8.13
CA GLU A 115 -22.61 -6.09 7.87
C GLU A 115 -21.57 -7.21 7.81
N VAL A 116 -20.32 -6.91 7.47
CA VAL A 116 -19.23 -7.91 7.45
C VAL A 116 -18.79 -8.21 8.89
N PRO A 117 -18.72 -9.48 9.31
CA PRO A 117 -18.18 -9.81 10.63
C PRO A 117 -16.82 -9.19 10.87
N GLY A 118 -16.64 -8.56 12.04
CA GLY A 118 -15.47 -7.71 12.32
C GLY A 118 -14.10 -8.40 12.19
N ASP A 119 -14.02 -9.70 12.48
CA ASP A 119 -12.82 -10.51 12.26
C ASP A 119 -12.53 -10.69 10.77
N GLN A 120 -13.55 -10.93 9.93
CA GLN A 120 -13.41 -11.06 8.49
C GLN A 120 -13.02 -9.73 7.85
N TYR A 121 -13.64 -8.63 8.28
CA TYR A 121 -13.27 -7.29 7.86
C TYR A 121 -11.80 -6.98 8.19
N HIS A 122 -11.38 -7.22 9.43
CA HIS A 122 -10.00 -7.01 9.85
C HIS A 122 -8.99 -7.84 9.02
N PHE A 123 -9.31 -9.10 8.72
CA PHE A 123 -8.46 -9.94 7.85
C PHE A 123 -8.35 -9.37 6.43
N MET A 124 -9.47 -8.93 5.88
CA MET A 124 -9.52 -8.33 4.54
C MET A 124 -8.65 -7.07 4.45
N GLU A 125 -8.80 -6.16 5.42
CA GLU A 125 -8.00 -4.95 5.51
C GLU A 125 -6.51 -5.25 5.66
N THR A 126 -6.18 -6.21 6.53
CA THR A 126 -4.79 -6.65 6.74
C THR A 126 -4.18 -7.21 5.45
N GLN A 127 -4.94 -8.02 4.70
CA GLN A 127 -4.48 -8.59 3.42
C GLN A 127 -4.26 -7.49 2.37
N ALA A 128 -5.16 -6.51 2.27
CA ALA A 128 -5.02 -5.37 1.36
C ALA A 128 -3.81 -4.50 1.74
N HIS A 129 -3.55 -4.28 3.02
CA HIS A 129 -2.35 -3.59 3.50
C HIS A 129 -1.05 -4.33 3.14
N ILE A 130 -1.02 -5.65 3.33
CA ILE A 130 0.12 -6.49 2.96
C ILE A 130 0.34 -6.42 1.45
N PHE A 131 -0.71 -6.51 0.65
CA PHE A 131 -0.65 -6.40 -0.80
C PHE A 131 -0.06 -5.05 -1.23
N ALA A 132 -0.58 -3.93 -0.70
CA ALA A 132 -0.08 -2.59 -0.98
C ALA A 132 1.42 -2.44 -0.68
N ASN A 133 1.84 -2.99 0.46
CA ASN A 133 3.24 -2.98 0.86
C ASN A 133 4.14 -3.75 -0.11
N PHE A 134 3.73 -4.94 -0.57
CA PHE A 134 4.50 -5.71 -1.58
C PHE A 134 4.45 -5.09 -2.97
N LEU A 135 3.32 -4.48 -3.34
CA LEU A 135 3.17 -3.81 -4.64
C LEU A 135 4.11 -2.61 -4.76
N LEU A 136 4.09 -1.72 -3.77
CA LEU A 136 4.87 -0.47 -3.78
C LEU A 136 6.33 -0.65 -3.38
N ILE A 137 6.64 -1.70 -2.61
CA ILE A 137 7.98 -1.96 -2.07
C ILE A 137 8.44 -3.37 -2.47
N PRO A 138 8.85 -3.57 -3.73
CA PRO A 138 9.37 -4.87 -4.18
C PRO A 138 10.60 -5.27 -3.39
N ARG A 139 10.61 -6.48 -2.82
CA ARG A 139 11.64 -6.92 -1.85
C ARG A 139 13.04 -7.01 -2.44
N SER A 140 13.17 -7.39 -3.72
CA SER A 140 14.46 -7.39 -4.41
C SER A 140 15.07 -5.99 -4.48
N GLN A 141 14.28 -4.99 -4.84
CA GLN A 141 14.73 -3.61 -4.92
C GLN A 141 14.96 -3.01 -3.53
N LEU A 142 14.13 -3.37 -2.54
CA LEU A 142 14.34 -2.96 -1.15
C LEU A 142 15.70 -3.44 -0.64
N TYR A 143 16.09 -4.67 -0.95
CA TYR A 143 17.39 -5.22 -0.58
C TYR A 143 18.54 -4.40 -1.15
N GLU A 144 18.50 -4.08 -2.44
CA GLU A 144 19.54 -3.28 -3.12
C GLU A 144 19.60 -1.84 -2.58
N ILE A 145 18.45 -1.19 -2.41
CA ILE A 145 18.40 0.17 -1.87
C ILE A 145 18.86 0.21 -0.41
N ARG A 146 18.46 -0.79 0.41
CA ARG A 146 18.94 -0.91 1.79
C ARG A 146 20.45 -0.96 1.84
N LYS A 147 21.09 -1.81 1.02
CA LYS A 147 22.55 -1.91 0.95
C LYS A 147 23.18 -0.57 0.61
N LYS A 148 22.70 0.10 -0.45
CA LYS A 148 23.19 1.42 -0.88
C LYS A 148 23.07 2.47 0.23
N VAL A 149 21.94 2.53 0.95
CA VAL A 149 21.71 3.51 2.02
C VAL A 149 22.60 3.20 3.22
N ILE A 150 22.84 1.92 3.54
CA ILE A 150 23.78 1.50 4.57
C ILE A 150 25.21 1.97 4.24
N ASP A 151 25.68 1.72 3.02
CA ASP A 151 27.04 2.13 2.60
C ASP A 151 27.21 3.65 2.69
N GLN A 152 26.19 4.41 2.31
CA GLN A 152 26.17 5.87 2.46
C GLN A 152 26.21 6.30 3.94
N PHE A 153 25.45 5.61 4.80
CA PHE A 153 25.39 5.91 6.23
C PHE A 153 26.73 5.63 6.93
N ILE A 154 27.39 4.50 6.63
CA ILE A 154 28.73 4.18 7.14
C ILE A 154 29.73 5.24 6.71
N SER A 155 29.75 5.57 5.41
CA SER A 155 30.70 6.53 4.85
C SER A 155 30.56 7.92 5.45
N ALA A 156 29.32 8.34 5.75
CA ALA A 156 29.03 9.67 6.28
C ALA A 156 29.35 9.80 7.79
N ASN A 157 29.19 8.73 8.57
CA ASN A 157 29.23 8.80 10.03
C ASN A 157 30.43 8.08 10.65
N GLN A 158 31.23 7.35 9.85
CA GLN A 158 32.39 6.55 10.32
C GLN A 158 32.03 5.55 11.46
N ILE A 159 30.84 4.96 11.39
CA ILE A 159 30.29 4.07 12.42
C ILE A 159 30.36 2.62 11.95
N GLU A 160 30.69 1.70 12.85
CA GLU A 160 30.56 0.26 12.63
C GLU A 160 29.12 -0.17 12.89
N ILE A 161 28.40 -0.59 11.83
CA ILE A 161 26.99 -1.01 11.94
C ILE A 161 26.81 -2.29 12.76
N ALA A 162 27.84 -3.13 12.86
CA ALA A 162 27.79 -4.39 13.59
C ALA A 162 27.34 -4.27 15.07
N GLU A 163 27.50 -3.08 15.65
CA GLU A 163 27.13 -2.79 17.05
C GLU A 163 25.71 -2.21 17.20
N ILE A 164 25.00 -1.91 16.09
CA ILE A 164 23.69 -1.29 16.14
C ILE A 164 22.61 -2.39 16.14
N ASP A 165 21.66 -2.30 17.09
CA ASP A 165 20.48 -3.17 17.08
C ASP A 165 19.75 -3.07 15.72
N PRO A 166 19.47 -4.20 15.05
CA PRO A 166 18.83 -4.21 13.73
C PRO A 166 17.49 -3.46 13.68
N LYS A 167 16.72 -3.42 14.77
CA LYS A 167 15.47 -2.67 14.83
C LYS A 167 15.72 -1.17 14.83
N ILE A 168 16.71 -0.73 15.61
CA ILE A 168 17.11 0.69 15.66
C ILE A 168 17.65 1.11 14.30
N LEU A 169 18.51 0.29 13.69
CA LEU A 169 19.03 0.55 12.35
C LEU A 169 17.91 0.70 11.33
N ASN A 170 16.92 -0.20 11.33
CA ASN A 170 15.80 -0.13 10.39
C ASN A 170 14.99 1.17 10.53
N GLN A 171 14.80 1.70 11.74
CA GLN A 171 14.13 2.98 11.95
C GLN A 171 14.91 4.15 11.32
N TYR A 172 16.23 4.18 11.49
CA TYR A 172 17.08 5.19 10.84
C TYR A 172 17.10 5.08 9.32
N LEU A 173 17.07 3.86 8.78
CA LEU A 173 17.11 3.63 7.34
C LEU A 173 15.76 3.89 6.66
N ALA A 174 14.64 3.76 7.37
CA ALA A 174 13.31 3.84 6.78
C ALA A 174 13.04 5.19 6.08
N GLY A 175 13.42 6.30 6.70
CA GLY A 175 13.24 7.63 6.11
C GLY A 175 14.01 7.85 4.80
N PRO A 176 15.32 7.62 4.75
CA PRO A 176 16.08 7.67 3.49
C PRO A 176 15.57 6.70 2.42
N ILE A 177 15.25 5.45 2.79
CA ILE A 177 14.77 4.42 1.85
C ILE A 177 13.39 4.80 1.29
N SER A 178 12.49 5.34 2.11
CA SER A 178 11.11 5.67 1.70
C SER A 178 11.05 6.61 0.51
N LYS A 179 12.03 7.50 0.35
CA LYS A 179 12.14 8.43 -0.77
C LYS A 179 12.30 7.74 -2.12
N TYR A 180 12.97 6.57 -2.16
CA TYR A 180 13.15 5.80 -3.40
C TYR A 180 11.84 5.13 -3.84
N PHE A 181 10.96 4.77 -2.90
CA PHE A 181 9.70 4.08 -3.19
C PHE A 181 8.49 5.01 -3.26
N GLY A 182 8.65 6.29 -2.89
CA GLY A 182 7.54 7.24 -2.84
C GLY A 182 6.45 6.81 -1.85
N VAL A 183 6.85 6.37 -0.66
CA VAL A 183 5.96 5.99 0.45
C VAL A 183 6.41 6.67 1.74
N SER A 184 5.57 6.64 2.78
CA SER A 184 5.98 7.08 4.12
C SER A 184 6.98 6.09 4.75
N PRO A 185 7.73 6.46 5.81
CA PRO A 185 8.70 5.57 6.46
C PRO A 185 8.10 4.29 7.04
N THR A 186 6.89 4.34 7.61
CA THR A 186 6.26 3.19 8.28
C THR A 186 6.12 1.93 7.39
N PRO A 187 5.62 2.00 6.13
CA PRO A 187 5.63 0.85 5.23
C PRO A 187 7.03 0.26 4.98
N ILE A 188 8.07 1.10 4.97
CA ILE A 188 9.46 0.63 4.82
C ILE A 188 9.92 -0.10 6.08
N GLU A 189 9.64 0.41 7.28
CA GLU A 189 9.99 -0.29 8.53
C GLU A 189 9.39 -1.69 8.56
N ILE A 190 8.10 -1.82 8.20
CA ILE A 190 7.41 -3.10 8.10
C ILE A 190 8.10 -4.02 7.07
N ALA A 191 8.46 -3.47 5.91
CA ALA A 191 9.10 -4.22 4.84
C ALA A 191 10.53 -4.67 5.21
N LEU A 192 11.29 -3.87 5.96
CA LEU A 192 12.63 -4.22 6.43
C LEU A 192 12.62 -5.37 7.44
N LEU A 193 11.55 -5.52 8.24
CA LEU A 193 11.39 -6.67 9.12
C LEU A 193 11.26 -8.00 8.37
N ASP A 194 10.82 -7.97 7.11
CA ASP A 194 10.69 -9.16 6.27
C ASP A 194 12.04 -9.64 5.72
N LEU A 195 13.00 -8.74 5.54
CA LEU A 195 14.34 -9.06 5.02
C LEU A 195 15.24 -9.73 6.09
N ASN A 196 14.85 -9.66 7.35
CA ASN A 196 15.61 -10.19 8.47
C ASN A 196 15.12 -11.61 8.90
N LYS A 197 14.19 -12.19 8.16
CA LYS A 197 13.67 -13.56 8.36
C LYS A 197 14.23 -14.51 7.34
#